data_ee0020f02c23a3d4d7351c0f5299091c
#
_entry.id   ee0020f02c23a3d4d7351c0f5299091c
#
_cell.length_a   1.000
_cell.length_b   1.000
_cell.length_c   1.000
_cell.angle_alpha   90.00
_cell.angle_beta   90.00
_cell.angle_gamma   90.00
#
_symmetry.space_group_name_H-M   'P 1'
#
loop_
_entity.id
_entity.type
_entity.pdbx_description
1 polymer ?
#
loop_
_entity_poly.entity_id
_entity_poly.type
_entity_poly.pdbx_seq_one_letter_code
_entity_poly.pdbx_strand_id
1 'polypeptide(L)'
;MTSFLKTLRPLPAPTLAVLLAIAAATAGLTWHLWPHWSTNTDLSHGYFVPVLFLLLLAESRRGTPRALRAGNWNRAIASGLMVAALTATAVAGLYAVTVYWSHAAVGLMLALAFALMLIAAGVVFSKSDIGLVHLNWPFFVAAGLWLLAAPLPPGTYSRITLTLQLWVSEFVLNTLHLLGIAAARRGNIIDLVHATVGVEEACSGIRSLISCIFAALFFSATLVRRPWARALIIALAPLLALAMNFIRSLTLTLLAGAKVDISGFWHDATGFAVLGVTAIVLGGLALLLEREPAPARGSPAAQATEVRRSGSVALLGTGLTAIAATLAFFIWNTRPVTGPQNQPPDLAAILPSPPPGWMARTPNLYAFSGTLQTDILAQRDYLEPLPGAASREIVIYAAYWRAGQAPVSLVASHTPDACWPGAGWLAVPIPETTVRLKLADRVLPPAEQRVFRSADRPHHVWFWHLHGGQPLSHRDPYSAVELLRYAWRYGFRRDADQLFVRISSNRPWAEIENSVVVREFFQRVAALGL
;
A
#
# COMPACT_ATOMS: atom_id res chain seq x y z
N MET A 1 -10.65 28.84 -24.36
CA MET A 1 -11.71 28.65 -23.34
C MET A 1 -13.10 29.08 -23.84
N THR A 2 -13.23 30.11 -24.62
CA THR A 2 -14.52 30.62 -25.13
C THR A 2 -15.21 29.75 -26.19
N SER A 3 -14.49 28.89 -26.92
CA SER A 3 -15.08 27.96 -27.90
C SER A 3 -15.71 26.71 -27.25
N PHE A 4 -15.27 26.37 -26.04
CA PHE A 4 -15.77 25.20 -25.28
C PHE A 4 -17.19 25.42 -24.75
N LEU A 5 -17.52 26.64 -24.39
CA LEU A 5 -18.86 27.00 -23.85
C LEU A 5 -19.92 27.15 -24.96
N LYS A 6 -19.52 27.39 -26.21
CA LYS A 6 -20.47 27.57 -27.33
C LYS A 6 -21.03 26.28 -27.92
N THR A 7 -20.49 25.11 -27.55
CA THR A 7 -20.94 23.79 -28.05
C THR A 7 -21.75 22.99 -27.05
N LEU A 8 -22.07 23.54 -25.89
CA LEU A 8 -22.99 22.93 -24.94
C LEU A 8 -24.44 23.13 -25.42
N ARG A 9 -24.88 22.29 -26.37
CA ARG A 9 -26.31 22.01 -26.44
C ARG A 9 -26.75 21.53 -25.06
N PRO A 10 -27.96 21.89 -24.57
CA PRO A 10 -28.44 21.42 -23.28
C PRO A 10 -28.44 19.90 -23.28
N LEU A 11 -27.50 19.32 -22.51
CA LEU A 11 -27.41 17.87 -22.32
C LEU A 11 -28.71 17.37 -21.67
N PRO A 12 -29.23 16.22 -22.07
CA PRO A 12 -30.39 15.64 -21.39
C PRO A 12 -30.12 15.51 -19.90
N ALA A 13 -31.12 15.86 -19.07
CA ALA A 13 -31.00 15.83 -17.62
C ALA A 13 -30.38 14.51 -17.05
N PRO A 14 -30.73 13.30 -17.54
CA PRO A 14 -30.11 12.08 -17.07
C PRO A 14 -28.61 11.98 -17.39
N THR A 15 -28.19 12.50 -18.54
CA THR A 15 -26.76 12.52 -18.93
C THR A 15 -25.99 13.48 -18.02
N LEU A 16 -26.54 14.67 -17.76
CA LEU A 16 -25.93 15.62 -16.84
C LEU A 16 -25.82 15.06 -15.43
N ALA A 17 -26.86 14.39 -14.93
CA ALA A 17 -26.85 13.76 -13.61
C ALA A 17 -25.74 12.70 -13.49
N VAL A 18 -25.55 11.86 -14.52
CA VAL A 18 -24.46 10.86 -14.55
C VAL A 18 -23.08 11.54 -14.58
N LEU A 19 -22.90 12.60 -15.36
CA LEU A 19 -21.64 13.34 -15.41
C LEU A 19 -21.33 13.99 -14.06
N LEU A 20 -22.32 14.59 -13.38
CA LEU A 20 -22.17 15.14 -12.06
C LEU A 20 -21.83 14.06 -11.02
N ALA A 21 -22.45 12.88 -11.11
CA ALA A 21 -22.12 11.75 -10.24
C ALA A 21 -20.68 11.24 -10.46
N ILE A 22 -20.20 11.20 -11.71
CA ILE A 22 -18.81 10.85 -12.03
C ILE A 22 -17.86 11.93 -11.49
N ALA A 23 -18.19 13.21 -11.63
CA ALA A 23 -17.40 14.30 -11.07
C ALA A 23 -17.34 14.25 -9.53
N ALA A 24 -18.46 13.94 -8.87
CA ALA A 24 -18.51 13.73 -7.43
C ALA A 24 -17.69 12.51 -7.00
N ALA A 25 -17.75 11.41 -7.75
CA ALA A 25 -16.90 10.23 -7.49
C ALA A 25 -15.40 10.53 -7.68
N THR A 26 -15.05 11.35 -8.69
CA THR A 26 -13.67 11.85 -8.90
C THR A 26 -13.18 12.66 -7.71
N ALA A 27 -13.99 13.61 -7.25
CA ALA A 27 -13.69 14.43 -6.07
C ALA A 27 -13.58 13.58 -4.80
N GLY A 28 -14.50 12.62 -4.62
CA GLY A 28 -14.50 11.72 -3.48
C GLY A 28 -13.26 10.81 -3.44
N LEU A 29 -12.86 10.25 -4.58
CA LEU A 29 -11.64 9.44 -4.66
C LEU A 29 -10.38 10.29 -4.45
N THR A 30 -10.34 11.51 -5.01
CA THR A 30 -9.25 12.46 -4.77
C THR A 30 -9.11 12.76 -3.28
N TRP A 31 -10.21 13.07 -2.61
CA TRP A 31 -10.25 13.31 -1.16
C TRP A 31 -9.77 12.10 -0.35
N HIS A 32 -10.22 10.92 -0.75
CA HIS A 32 -9.83 9.66 -0.09
C HIS A 32 -8.33 9.35 -0.23
N LEU A 33 -7.74 9.61 -1.41
CA LEU A 33 -6.32 9.35 -1.67
C LEU A 33 -5.40 10.48 -1.19
N TRP A 34 -5.92 11.68 -0.95
CA TRP A 34 -5.13 12.86 -0.54
C TRP A 34 -4.20 12.61 0.66
N PRO A 35 -4.65 11.98 1.77
CA PRO A 35 -3.76 11.67 2.89
C PRO A 35 -2.58 10.80 2.50
N HIS A 36 -2.76 9.82 1.61
CA HIS A 36 -1.66 8.98 1.12
C HIS A 36 -0.64 9.78 0.32
N TRP A 37 -1.08 10.75 -0.46
CA TRP A 37 -0.18 11.60 -1.24
C TRP A 37 0.59 12.59 -0.37
N SER A 38 0.02 13.04 0.75
CA SER A 38 0.64 13.99 1.67
C SER A 38 1.61 13.34 2.65
N THR A 39 1.37 12.10 3.04
CA THR A 39 2.20 11.40 4.02
C THR A 39 3.24 10.48 3.39
N ASN A 40 2.99 9.98 2.17
CA ASN A 40 3.92 9.11 1.46
C ASN A 40 4.53 9.85 0.26
N THR A 41 5.78 10.23 0.41
CA THR A 41 6.55 10.93 -0.64
C THR A 41 6.65 10.16 -1.95
N ASP A 42 6.54 8.83 -1.94
CA ASP A 42 6.58 7.99 -3.15
C ASP A 42 5.31 8.13 -3.99
N LEU A 43 4.23 8.60 -3.39
CA LEU A 43 2.94 8.85 -4.05
C LEU A 43 2.69 10.33 -4.38
N SER A 44 3.68 11.21 -4.23
CA SER A 44 3.55 12.65 -4.47
C SER A 44 3.08 13.00 -5.88
N HIS A 45 3.34 12.15 -6.89
CA HIS A 45 2.81 12.28 -8.23
C HIS A 45 1.27 12.23 -8.29
N GLY A 46 0.61 11.67 -7.27
CA GLY A 46 -0.85 11.60 -7.14
C GLY A 46 -1.52 12.97 -7.17
N TYR A 47 -0.87 14.01 -6.65
CA TYR A 47 -1.39 15.39 -6.72
C TYR A 47 -1.66 15.89 -8.14
N PHE A 48 -0.92 15.38 -9.12
CA PHE A 48 -1.08 15.75 -10.52
C PHE A 48 -2.17 14.96 -11.24
N VAL A 49 -2.58 13.80 -10.70
CA VAL A 49 -3.50 12.88 -11.38
C VAL A 49 -4.85 13.53 -11.71
N PRO A 50 -5.52 14.28 -10.83
CA PRO A 50 -6.79 14.91 -11.19
C PRO A 50 -6.66 15.89 -12.36
N VAL A 51 -5.58 16.68 -12.40
CA VAL A 51 -5.31 17.64 -13.49
C VAL A 51 -4.99 16.91 -14.78
N LEU A 52 -4.09 15.92 -14.75
CA LEU A 52 -3.71 15.15 -15.93
C LEU A 52 -4.86 14.29 -16.46
N PHE A 53 -5.73 13.80 -15.58
CA PHE A 53 -6.96 13.12 -15.96
C PHE A 53 -7.83 14.02 -16.84
N LEU A 54 -8.06 15.27 -16.43
CA LEU A 54 -8.83 16.23 -17.23
C LEU A 54 -8.14 16.59 -18.55
N LEU A 55 -6.82 16.77 -18.53
CA LEU A 55 -6.03 17.03 -19.75
C LEU A 55 -6.10 15.87 -20.74
N LEU A 56 -5.97 14.63 -20.27
CA LEU A 56 -6.05 13.44 -21.10
C LEU A 56 -7.46 13.19 -21.64
N LEU A 57 -8.50 13.50 -20.86
CA LEU A 57 -9.87 13.49 -21.37
C LEU A 57 -10.07 14.54 -22.48
N ALA A 58 -9.50 15.74 -22.34
CA ALA A 58 -9.51 16.74 -23.39
C ALA A 58 -8.72 16.28 -24.63
N GLU A 59 -7.54 15.65 -24.43
CA GLU A 59 -6.72 15.09 -25.51
C GLU A 59 -7.43 13.93 -26.22
N SER A 60 -8.17 13.09 -25.50
CA SER A 60 -8.93 11.99 -26.09
C SER A 60 -9.93 12.47 -27.14
N ARG A 61 -10.45 13.69 -27.01
CA ARG A 61 -11.41 14.30 -27.94
C ARG A 61 -10.74 14.81 -29.23
N ARG A 62 -9.42 15.01 -29.24
CA ARG A 62 -8.65 15.45 -30.42
C ARG A 62 -8.28 14.30 -31.35
N GLY A 63 -8.32 13.05 -30.86
CA GLY A 63 -8.04 11.85 -31.63
C GLY A 63 -9.16 11.49 -32.60
N THR A 64 -8.85 10.59 -33.56
CA THR A 64 -9.88 10.01 -34.44
C THR A 64 -10.88 9.22 -33.63
N PRO A 65 -12.19 9.54 -33.73
CA PRO A 65 -13.20 8.84 -32.96
C PRO A 65 -13.29 7.37 -33.41
N ARG A 66 -13.11 6.44 -32.50
CA ARG A 66 -13.61 5.08 -32.64
C ARG A 66 -15.04 5.08 -32.12
N ALA A 67 -15.97 5.50 -32.95
CA ALA A 67 -17.38 5.38 -32.61
C ALA A 67 -17.74 3.89 -32.54
N LEU A 68 -18.07 3.40 -31.35
CA LEU A 68 -18.63 2.07 -31.21
C LEU A 68 -20.05 2.09 -31.81
N ARG A 69 -20.33 1.19 -32.76
CA ARG A 69 -21.68 1.02 -33.29
C ARG A 69 -22.62 0.70 -32.13
N ALA A 70 -23.78 1.35 -32.11
CA ALA A 70 -24.81 1.03 -31.14
C ALA A 70 -25.23 -0.45 -31.31
N GLY A 71 -24.96 -1.27 -30.27
CA GLY A 71 -25.25 -2.70 -30.30
C GLY A 71 -25.43 -3.27 -28.89
N ASN A 72 -26.02 -4.46 -28.81
CA ASN A 72 -26.23 -5.15 -27.53
C ASN A 72 -24.93 -5.48 -26.83
N TRP A 73 -23.84 -5.75 -27.57
CA TRP A 73 -22.50 -5.99 -27.02
C TRP A 73 -21.98 -4.83 -26.19
N ASN A 74 -22.21 -3.59 -26.62
CA ASN A 74 -21.73 -2.43 -25.86
C ASN A 74 -22.48 -2.28 -24.52
N ARG A 75 -23.76 -2.67 -24.50
CA ARG A 75 -24.52 -2.71 -23.23
C ARG A 75 -23.99 -3.82 -22.33
N ALA A 76 -23.73 -5.00 -22.87
CA ALA A 76 -23.20 -6.13 -22.11
C ALA A 76 -21.83 -5.80 -21.51
N ILE A 77 -20.92 -5.19 -22.31
CA ILE A 77 -19.60 -4.75 -21.83
C ILE A 77 -19.75 -3.69 -20.71
N ALA A 78 -20.57 -2.66 -20.95
CA ALA A 78 -20.77 -1.61 -19.93
C ALA A 78 -21.39 -2.19 -18.66
N SER A 79 -22.36 -3.10 -18.77
CA SER A 79 -22.96 -3.79 -17.62
C SER A 79 -21.94 -4.65 -16.87
N GLY A 80 -21.14 -5.43 -17.59
CA GLY A 80 -20.08 -6.26 -16.99
C GLY A 80 -19.04 -5.42 -16.25
N LEU A 81 -18.61 -4.30 -16.82
CA LEU A 81 -17.70 -3.36 -16.18
C LEU A 81 -18.31 -2.69 -14.94
N MET A 82 -19.60 -2.31 -15.00
CA MET A 82 -20.29 -1.75 -13.83
C MET A 82 -20.47 -2.77 -12.72
N VAL A 83 -20.79 -4.03 -13.06
CA VAL A 83 -20.85 -5.13 -12.07
C VAL A 83 -19.47 -5.34 -11.46
N ALA A 84 -18.41 -5.37 -12.27
CA ALA A 84 -17.03 -5.49 -11.75
C ALA A 84 -16.65 -4.31 -10.85
N ALA A 85 -17.03 -3.07 -11.22
CA ALA A 85 -16.82 -1.89 -10.39
C ALA A 85 -17.58 -1.98 -9.06
N LEU A 86 -18.83 -2.42 -9.09
CA LEU A 86 -19.65 -2.62 -7.89
C LEU A 86 -19.04 -3.70 -7.00
N THR A 87 -18.61 -4.83 -7.58
CA THR A 87 -17.93 -5.90 -6.85
C THR A 87 -16.64 -5.41 -6.22
N ALA A 88 -15.81 -4.68 -6.95
CA ALA A 88 -14.58 -4.09 -6.41
C ALA A 88 -14.89 -3.11 -5.27
N THR A 89 -15.95 -2.31 -5.37
CA THR A 89 -16.41 -1.41 -4.31
C THR A 89 -16.90 -2.19 -3.08
N ALA A 90 -17.68 -3.25 -3.28
CA ALA A 90 -18.15 -4.10 -2.18
C ALA A 90 -17.01 -4.81 -1.46
N VAL A 91 -16.01 -5.32 -2.20
CA VAL A 91 -14.82 -5.93 -1.65
C VAL A 91 -13.98 -4.88 -0.90
N ALA A 92 -13.81 -3.67 -1.46
CA ALA A 92 -13.13 -2.57 -0.78
C ALA A 92 -13.83 -2.20 0.54
N GLY A 93 -15.17 -2.10 0.52
CA GLY A 93 -15.97 -1.83 1.71
C GLY A 93 -15.86 -2.93 2.77
N LEU A 94 -15.99 -4.19 2.35
CA LEU A 94 -15.81 -5.34 3.24
C LEU A 94 -14.39 -5.36 3.86
N TYR A 95 -13.38 -5.01 3.06
CA TYR A 95 -12.01 -4.91 3.53
C TYR A 95 -11.84 -3.72 4.49
N ALA A 96 -12.45 -2.57 4.17
CA ALA A 96 -12.41 -1.36 5.02
C ALA A 96 -13.02 -1.58 6.41
N VAL A 97 -14.03 -2.45 6.52
CA VAL A 97 -14.60 -2.86 7.81
C VAL A 97 -13.54 -3.55 8.70
N THR A 98 -12.52 -4.16 8.10
CA THR A 98 -11.48 -4.92 8.78
C THR A 98 -10.19 -4.13 8.99
N VAL A 99 -9.81 -3.26 8.02
CA VAL A 99 -8.51 -2.57 7.99
C VAL A 99 -8.61 -1.05 7.98
N TYR A 100 -9.80 -0.48 8.11
CA TYR A 100 -10.14 0.93 7.89
C TYR A 100 -10.04 1.42 6.44
N TRP A 101 -10.73 2.51 6.19
CA TRP A 101 -10.75 3.19 4.90
C TRP A 101 -9.38 3.71 4.46
N SER A 102 -8.53 4.11 5.41
CA SER A 102 -7.17 4.61 5.13
C SER A 102 -6.16 3.52 4.74
N HIS A 103 -6.55 2.25 4.70
CA HIS A 103 -5.64 1.18 4.31
C HIS A 103 -5.34 1.20 2.80
N ALA A 104 -4.05 1.00 2.44
CA ALA A 104 -3.56 1.04 1.07
C ALA A 104 -4.35 0.14 0.09
N ALA A 105 -4.68 -1.09 0.51
CA ALA A 105 -5.44 -2.02 -0.32
C ALA A 105 -6.86 -1.52 -0.62
N VAL A 106 -7.51 -0.82 0.32
CA VAL A 106 -8.83 -0.21 0.12
C VAL A 106 -8.74 0.90 -0.93
N GLY A 107 -7.75 1.79 -0.81
CA GLY A 107 -7.49 2.84 -1.79
C GLY A 107 -7.26 2.29 -3.20
N LEU A 108 -6.46 1.22 -3.32
CA LEU A 108 -6.22 0.55 -4.60
C LEU A 108 -7.50 -0.09 -5.19
N MET A 109 -8.31 -0.77 -4.37
CA MET A 109 -9.58 -1.38 -4.81
C MET A 109 -10.59 -0.32 -5.25
N LEU A 110 -10.68 0.81 -4.54
CA LEU A 110 -11.54 1.94 -4.92
C LEU A 110 -11.06 2.59 -6.23
N ALA A 111 -9.75 2.76 -6.41
CA ALA A 111 -9.17 3.24 -7.66
C ALA A 111 -9.47 2.28 -8.83
N LEU A 112 -9.40 0.97 -8.61
CA LEU A 112 -9.80 -0.04 -9.60
C LEU A 112 -11.28 0.07 -9.94
N ALA A 113 -12.16 0.14 -8.92
CA ALA A 113 -13.59 0.32 -9.13
C ALA A 113 -13.89 1.58 -9.94
N PHE A 114 -13.20 2.69 -9.63
CA PHE A 114 -13.34 3.95 -10.34
C PHE A 114 -12.85 3.86 -11.80
N ALA A 115 -11.70 3.23 -12.05
CA ALA A 115 -11.19 3.02 -13.40
C ALA A 115 -12.16 2.16 -14.26
N LEU A 116 -12.70 1.07 -13.70
CA LEU A 116 -13.71 0.22 -14.36
C LEU A 116 -14.99 1.01 -14.68
N MET A 117 -15.46 1.80 -13.72
CA MET A 117 -16.61 2.70 -13.89
C MET A 117 -16.36 3.74 -14.99
N LEU A 118 -15.17 4.35 -15.05
CA LEU A 118 -14.79 5.29 -16.10
C LEU A 118 -14.79 4.62 -17.48
N ILE A 119 -14.26 3.39 -17.57
CA ILE A 119 -14.26 2.63 -18.84
C ILE A 119 -15.69 2.29 -19.26
N ALA A 120 -16.55 1.90 -18.32
CA ALA A 120 -17.98 1.67 -18.60
C ALA A 120 -18.67 2.95 -19.11
N ALA A 121 -18.40 4.09 -18.46
CA ALA A 121 -18.88 5.39 -18.91
C ALA A 121 -18.34 5.75 -20.30
N GLY A 122 -17.06 5.50 -20.57
CA GLY A 122 -16.45 5.65 -21.89
C GLY A 122 -17.15 4.83 -22.98
N VAL A 123 -17.47 3.55 -22.70
CA VAL A 123 -18.23 2.69 -23.62
C VAL A 123 -19.62 3.26 -23.94
N VAL A 124 -20.29 3.84 -22.95
CA VAL A 124 -21.63 4.44 -23.16
C VAL A 124 -21.51 5.80 -23.87
N PHE A 125 -20.60 6.66 -23.46
CA PHE A 125 -20.47 8.02 -23.97
C PHE A 125 -19.74 8.14 -25.30
N SER A 126 -19.03 7.09 -25.74
CA SER A 126 -18.38 7.03 -27.06
C SER A 126 -19.30 6.57 -28.19
N LYS A 127 -20.57 6.22 -27.89
CA LYS A 127 -21.55 5.85 -28.91
C LYS A 127 -21.80 7.00 -29.88
N SER A 128 -22.10 6.65 -31.13
CA SER A 128 -22.36 7.59 -32.21
C SER A 128 -23.51 8.57 -31.93
N ASP A 129 -24.45 8.18 -31.09
CA ASP A 129 -25.60 8.99 -30.68
C ASP A 129 -25.31 9.98 -29.53
N ILE A 130 -24.24 9.76 -28.77
CA ILE A 130 -23.86 10.61 -27.63
C ILE A 130 -22.55 11.38 -27.93
N GLY A 131 -21.50 10.69 -28.37
CA GLY A 131 -20.23 11.27 -28.85
C GLY A 131 -19.49 12.20 -27.89
N LEU A 132 -19.70 12.06 -26.56
CA LEU A 132 -19.08 12.91 -25.56
C LEU A 132 -17.60 12.62 -25.32
N VAL A 133 -17.19 11.36 -25.46
CA VAL A 133 -15.83 10.88 -25.20
C VAL A 133 -15.44 9.89 -26.30
N HIS A 134 -14.15 9.80 -26.62
CA HIS A 134 -13.64 8.82 -27.55
C HIS A 134 -12.87 7.73 -26.77
N LEU A 135 -13.17 6.44 -27.06
CA LEU A 135 -12.42 5.29 -26.54
C LEU A 135 -11.11 5.14 -27.33
N ASN A 136 -10.12 5.88 -26.94
CA ASN A 136 -8.77 5.86 -27.52
C ASN A 136 -7.71 5.73 -26.43
N TRP A 137 -6.45 5.68 -26.81
CA TRP A 137 -5.35 5.49 -25.88
C TRP A 137 -5.29 6.56 -24.77
N PRO A 138 -5.40 7.87 -25.03
CA PRO A 138 -5.45 8.90 -23.99
C PRO A 138 -6.56 8.66 -22.95
N PHE A 139 -7.72 8.18 -23.36
CA PHE A 139 -8.82 7.86 -22.45
C PHE A 139 -8.47 6.69 -21.51
N PHE A 140 -7.88 5.60 -22.06
CA PHE A 140 -7.49 4.47 -21.23
C PHE A 140 -6.37 4.83 -20.25
N VAL A 141 -5.41 5.66 -20.68
CA VAL A 141 -4.38 6.18 -19.78
C VAL A 141 -5.00 7.05 -18.71
N ALA A 142 -5.94 7.94 -19.05
CA ALA A 142 -6.64 8.78 -18.08
C ALA A 142 -7.32 7.95 -16.97
N ALA A 143 -7.99 6.86 -17.35
CA ALA A 143 -8.60 5.94 -16.39
C ALA A 143 -7.55 5.17 -15.57
N GLY A 144 -6.46 4.73 -16.21
CA GLY A 144 -5.39 3.94 -15.58
C GLY A 144 -4.51 4.73 -14.62
N LEU A 145 -4.36 6.06 -14.79
CA LEU A 145 -3.57 6.90 -13.88
C LEU A 145 -4.06 6.85 -12.42
N TRP A 146 -5.35 6.64 -12.21
CA TRP A 146 -5.90 6.51 -10.87
C TRP A 146 -5.39 5.27 -10.12
N LEU A 147 -5.07 4.18 -10.85
CA LEU A 147 -4.44 3.00 -10.25
C LEU A 147 -2.99 3.29 -9.81
N LEU A 148 -2.26 4.10 -10.55
CA LEU A 148 -0.90 4.51 -10.17
C LEU A 148 -0.89 5.53 -9.03
N ALA A 149 -1.96 6.31 -8.88
CA ALA A 149 -2.13 7.25 -7.77
C ALA A 149 -2.51 6.56 -6.45
N ALA A 150 -2.96 5.31 -6.50
CA ALA A 150 -3.34 4.55 -5.33
C ALA A 150 -2.12 3.88 -4.67
N PRO A 151 -2.08 3.80 -3.34
CA PRO A 151 -0.99 3.13 -2.64
C PRO A 151 -1.01 1.63 -2.89
N LEU A 152 0.18 1.04 -3.03
CA LEU A 152 0.33 -0.41 -3.11
C LEU A 152 0.10 -1.05 -1.72
N PRO A 153 -0.47 -2.26 -1.65
CA PRO A 153 -0.56 -3.00 -0.40
C PRO A 153 0.81 -3.18 0.26
N PRO A 154 0.92 -3.03 1.61
CA PRO A 154 2.22 -2.99 2.31
C PRO A 154 3.16 -4.16 1.97
N GLY A 155 2.65 -5.39 1.94
CA GLY A 155 3.46 -6.57 1.60
C GLY A 155 4.00 -6.55 0.16
N THR A 156 3.21 -6.07 -0.80
CA THR A 156 3.65 -5.91 -2.20
C THR A 156 4.66 -4.78 -2.32
N TYR A 157 4.38 -3.64 -1.68
CA TYR A 157 5.27 -2.49 -1.63
C TYR A 157 6.64 -2.88 -1.08
N SER A 158 6.69 -3.52 0.10
CA SER A 158 7.94 -3.93 0.75
C SER A 158 8.75 -4.92 -0.09
N ARG A 159 8.08 -5.90 -0.73
CA ARG A 159 8.76 -6.87 -1.61
C ARG A 159 9.41 -6.20 -2.81
N ILE A 160 8.68 -5.32 -3.50
CA ILE A 160 9.22 -4.60 -4.67
C ILE A 160 10.38 -3.70 -4.24
N THR A 161 10.20 -2.92 -3.17
CA THR A 161 11.22 -2.01 -2.66
C THR A 161 12.49 -2.75 -2.28
N LEU A 162 12.39 -3.81 -1.47
CA LEU A 162 13.54 -4.61 -1.06
C LEU A 162 14.26 -5.25 -2.25
N THR A 163 13.51 -5.80 -3.21
CA THR A 163 14.10 -6.41 -4.41
C THR A 163 14.88 -5.38 -5.22
N LEU A 164 14.32 -4.18 -5.44
CA LEU A 164 14.99 -3.10 -6.15
C LEU A 164 16.24 -2.62 -5.41
N GLN A 165 16.16 -2.47 -4.10
CA GLN A 165 17.30 -2.08 -3.26
C GLN A 165 18.44 -3.10 -3.30
N LEU A 166 18.12 -4.39 -3.24
CA LEU A 166 19.13 -5.46 -3.33
C LEU A 166 19.81 -5.48 -4.71
N TRP A 167 19.07 -5.32 -5.79
CA TRP A 167 19.67 -5.24 -7.13
C TRP A 167 20.56 -4.01 -7.28
N VAL A 168 20.09 -2.85 -6.88
CA VAL A 168 20.85 -1.60 -6.97
C VAL A 168 22.13 -1.67 -6.12
N SER A 169 22.03 -2.15 -4.86
CA SER A 169 23.20 -2.27 -3.98
C SER A 169 24.25 -3.26 -4.53
N GLU A 170 23.82 -4.32 -5.20
CA GLU A 170 24.73 -5.27 -5.86
C GLU A 170 25.44 -4.62 -7.06
N PHE A 171 24.70 -3.92 -7.93
CA PHE A 171 25.30 -3.20 -9.06
C PHE A 171 26.27 -2.11 -8.59
N VAL A 172 25.93 -1.35 -7.54
CA VAL A 172 26.82 -0.33 -6.97
C VAL A 172 28.07 -0.97 -6.40
N LEU A 173 27.96 -2.06 -5.63
CA LEU A 173 29.11 -2.78 -5.08
C LEU A 173 30.08 -3.25 -6.17
N ASN A 174 29.53 -3.91 -7.20
CA ASN A 174 30.34 -4.40 -8.31
C ASN A 174 31.05 -3.25 -9.05
N THR A 175 30.38 -2.12 -9.21
CA THR A 175 30.96 -0.93 -9.83
C THR A 175 32.06 -0.32 -8.95
N LEU A 176 31.89 -0.25 -7.63
CA LEU A 176 32.94 0.22 -6.70
C LEU A 176 34.18 -0.67 -6.77
N HIS A 177 34.01 -2.00 -6.83
CA HIS A 177 35.12 -2.94 -6.99
C HIS A 177 35.85 -2.75 -8.33
N LEU A 178 35.11 -2.50 -9.44
CA LEU A 178 35.73 -2.18 -10.73
C LEU A 178 36.53 -0.88 -10.71
N LEU A 179 36.09 0.08 -9.89
CA LEU A 179 36.82 1.35 -9.65
C LEU A 179 37.98 1.24 -8.65
N GLY A 180 38.25 0.03 -8.12
CA GLY A 180 39.30 -0.20 -7.13
C GLY A 180 38.97 0.30 -5.71
N ILE A 181 37.69 0.60 -5.43
CA ILE A 181 37.23 1.08 -4.13
C ILE A 181 36.86 -0.11 -3.26
N ALA A 182 37.51 -0.23 -2.09
CA ALA A 182 37.18 -1.26 -1.11
C ALA A 182 35.81 -1.01 -0.49
N ALA A 183 34.88 -1.93 -0.68
CA ALA A 183 33.54 -1.87 -0.14
C ALA A 183 33.03 -3.28 0.19
N ALA A 184 32.13 -3.39 1.15
CA ALA A 184 31.41 -4.61 1.49
C ALA A 184 29.90 -4.34 1.53
N ARG A 185 29.09 -5.38 1.28
CA ARG A 185 27.64 -5.25 1.31
C ARG A 185 27.02 -6.11 2.41
N ARG A 186 26.13 -5.54 3.18
CA ARG A 186 25.26 -6.24 4.14
C ARG A 186 23.80 -5.95 3.81
N GLY A 187 23.16 -6.85 3.05
CA GLY A 187 21.80 -6.61 2.55
C GLY A 187 21.74 -5.44 1.57
N ASN A 188 21.01 -4.39 1.89
CA ASN A 188 20.90 -3.13 1.14
C ASN A 188 21.85 -2.02 1.64
N ILE A 189 22.75 -2.34 2.55
CA ILE A 189 23.73 -1.41 3.12
C ILE A 189 25.10 -1.66 2.50
N ILE A 190 25.79 -0.60 2.08
CA ILE A 190 27.15 -0.62 1.54
C ILE A 190 28.08 0.00 2.57
N ASP A 191 29.02 -0.79 3.07
CA ASP A 191 30.08 -0.37 3.98
C ASP A 191 31.33 0.01 3.19
N LEU A 192 31.74 1.25 3.29
CA LEU A 192 33.01 1.79 2.80
C LEU A 192 33.99 1.88 3.96
N VAL A 193 35.27 2.13 3.68
CA VAL A 193 36.32 2.28 4.70
C VAL A 193 36.01 3.37 5.74
N HIS A 194 35.33 4.44 5.32
CA HIS A 194 35.07 5.63 6.15
C HIS A 194 33.58 6.01 6.27
N ALA A 195 32.70 5.29 5.61
CA ALA A 195 31.27 5.60 5.60
C ALA A 195 30.43 4.34 5.42
N THR A 196 29.23 4.37 5.95
CA THR A 196 28.20 3.35 5.69
C THR A 196 27.03 4.02 5.00
N VAL A 197 26.60 3.49 3.87
CA VAL A 197 25.51 4.05 3.06
C VAL A 197 24.39 3.03 2.94
N GLY A 198 23.23 3.36 3.51
CA GLY A 198 22.01 2.61 3.30
C GLY A 198 21.40 2.98 1.95
N VAL A 199 21.21 2.01 1.06
CA VAL A 199 20.48 2.25 -0.21
C VAL A 199 19.02 2.65 0.06
N GLU A 200 18.50 2.30 1.23
CA GLU A 200 17.18 2.69 1.71
C GLU A 200 17.06 4.20 1.98
N GLU A 201 18.05 4.79 2.64
CA GLU A 201 18.10 6.22 2.90
C GLU A 201 18.38 7.03 1.63
N ALA A 202 19.17 6.45 0.72
CA ALA A 202 19.55 7.12 -0.52
C ALA A 202 18.44 7.06 -1.59
N CYS A 203 17.75 5.91 -1.74
CA CYS A 203 16.85 5.68 -2.87
C CYS A 203 15.81 4.59 -2.57
N SER A 204 14.55 4.94 -2.36
CA SER A 204 13.47 3.93 -2.26
C SER A 204 13.29 3.10 -3.55
N GLY A 205 13.83 3.57 -4.68
CA GLY A 205 13.73 2.94 -6.00
C GLY A 205 12.31 2.94 -6.58
N ILE A 206 11.32 2.73 -5.73
CA ILE A 206 9.92 2.61 -6.13
C ILE A 206 9.33 3.96 -6.59
N ARG A 207 9.74 5.08 -5.97
CA ARG A 207 9.34 6.44 -6.40
C ARG A 207 9.77 6.69 -7.85
N SER A 208 11.04 6.43 -8.16
CA SER A 208 11.58 6.57 -9.50
C SER A 208 10.85 5.67 -10.50
N LEU A 209 10.57 4.42 -10.12
CA LEU A 209 9.87 3.46 -10.95
C LEU A 209 8.45 3.94 -11.29
N ILE A 210 7.66 4.30 -10.28
CA ILE A 210 6.27 4.76 -10.48
C ILE A 210 6.27 6.06 -11.28
N SER A 211 7.15 7.02 -10.97
CA SER A 211 7.26 8.29 -11.69
C SER A 211 7.66 8.11 -13.17
N CYS A 212 8.57 7.18 -13.47
CA CYS A 212 8.95 6.86 -14.84
C CYS A 212 7.79 6.22 -15.62
N ILE A 213 7.08 5.26 -15.01
CA ILE A 213 5.91 4.63 -15.65
C ILE A 213 4.82 5.68 -15.89
N PHE A 214 4.59 6.55 -14.93
CA PHE A 214 3.62 7.63 -15.02
C PHE A 214 3.95 8.60 -16.17
N ALA A 215 5.20 9.05 -16.27
CA ALA A 215 5.68 9.91 -17.36
C ALA A 215 5.59 9.21 -18.72
N ALA A 216 5.98 7.92 -18.79
CA ALA A 216 5.91 7.13 -20.02
C ALA A 216 4.47 6.98 -20.52
N LEU A 217 3.52 6.69 -19.62
CA LEU A 217 2.10 6.62 -19.97
C LEU A 217 1.59 7.98 -20.46
N PHE A 218 1.92 9.06 -19.77
CA PHE A 218 1.52 10.40 -20.16
C PHE A 218 2.08 10.79 -21.54
N PHE A 219 3.38 10.62 -21.77
CA PHE A 219 3.99 10.91 -23.08
C PHE A 219 3.48 9.99 -24.19
N SER A 220 3.27 8.70 -23.90
CA SER A 220 2.67 7.76 -24.85
C SER A 220 1.26 8.16 -25.26
N ALA A 221 0.51 8.81 -24.37
CA ALA A 221 -0.86 9.24 -24.62
C ALA A 221 -0.93 10.60 -25.37
N THR A 222 0.03 11.50 -25.12
CA THR A 222 0.00 12.87 -25.63
C THR A 222 0.87 13.08 -26.87
N LEU A 223 2.04 12.44 -26.94
CA LEU A 223 3.04 12.69 -27.97
C LEU A 223 3.14 11.57 -29.01
N VAL A 224 2.71 10.33 -28.70
CA VAL A 224 2.95 9.17 -29.57
C VAL A 224 1.64 8.59 -30.10
N ARG A 225 1.57 8.37 -31.42
CA ARG A 225 0.40 7.81 -32.12
C ARG A 225 0.59 6.34 -32.49
N ARG A 226 1.82 5.93 -32.84
CA ARG A 226 2.15 4.57 -33.28
C ARG A 226 2.08 3.57 -32.12
N PRO A 227 1.27 2.48 -32.22
CA PRO A 227 1.08 1.54 -31.10
C PRO A 227 2.38 0.89 -30.60
N TRP A 228 3.27 0.50 -31.52
CA TRP A 228 4.55 -0.11 -31.16
C TRP A 228 5.47 0.87 -30.41
N ALA A 229 5.47 2.15 -30.79
CA ALA A 229 6.27 3.18 -30.14
C ALA A 229 5.74 3.48 -28.72
N ARG A 230 4.41 3.45 -28.53
CA ARG A 230 3.78 3.50 -27.20
C ARG A 230 4.24 2.33 -26.31
N ALA A 231 4.16 1.11 -26.85
CA ALA A 231 4.62 -0.08 -26.14
C ALA A 231 6.11 0.01 -25.78
N LEU A 232 6.95 0.50 -26.71
CA LEU A 232 8.38 0.66 -26.49
C LEU A 232 8.68 1.66 -25.36
N ILE A 233 8.06 2.84 -25.36
CA ILE A 233 8.28 3.86 -24.31
C ILE A 233 7.85 3.32 -22.94
N ILE A 234 6.71 2.65 -22.86
CA ILE A 234 6.22 2.07 -21.60
C ILE A 234 7.13 0.95 -21.12
N ALA A 235 7.63 0.09 -22.03
CA ALA A 235 8.54 -1.00 -21.67
C ALA A 235 9.93 -0.51 -21.24
N LEU A 236 10.41 0.62 -21.79
CA LEU A 236 11.68 1.22 -21.42
C LEU A 236 11.63 1.96 -20.06
N ALA A 237 10.46 2.41 -19.62
CA ALA A 237 10.34 3.18 -18.39
C ALA A 237 10.88 2.47 -17.14
N PRO A 238 10.57 1.19 -16.86
CA PRO A 238 11.13 0.48 -15.71
C PRO A 238 12.66 0.31 -15.81
N LEU A 239 13.19 0.07 -17.00
CA LEU A 239 14.63 -0.07 -17.22
C LEU A 239 15.36 1.24 -16.99
N LEU A 240 14.80 2.34 -17.49
CA LEU A 240 15.32 3.68 -17.25
C LEU A 240 15.26 4.05 -15.76
N ALA A 241 14.17 3.72 -15.08
CA ALA A 241 14.03 3.94 -13.65
C ALA A 241 15.13 3.22 -12.87
N LEU A 242 15.39 1.94 -13.18
CA LEU A 242 16.43 1.13 -12.54
C LEU A 242 17.82 1.72 -12.81
N ALA A 243 18.13 2.09 -14.06
CA ALA A 243 19.39 2.69 -14.44
C ALA A 243 19.63 4.04 -13.73
N MET A 244 18.62 4.89 -13.68
CA MET A 244 18.71 6.19 -13.02
C MET A 244 18.81 6.05 -11.49
N ASN A 245 18.15 5.06 -10.89
CA ASN A 245 18.29 4.76 -9.47
C ASN A 245 19.70 4.23 -9.13
N PHE A 246 20.27 3.38 -9.99
CA PHE A 246 21.65 2.94 -9.89
C PHE A 246 22.64 4.13 -9.94
N ILE A 247 22.51 5.01 -10.95
CA ILE A 247 23.35 6.20 -11.07
C ILE A 247 23.27 7.07 -9.82
N ARG A 248 22.07 7.31 -9.31
CA ARG A 248 21.85 8.08 -8.08
C ARG A 248 22.54 7.44 -6.88
N SER A 249 22.31 6.14 -6.66
CA SER A 249 22.91 5.41 -5.53
C SER A 249 24.43 5.37 -5.63
N LEU A 250 24.99 5.17 -6.82
CA LEU A 250 26.44 5.20 -7.02
C LEU A 250 27.00 6.59 -6.73
N THR A 251 26.37 7.65 -7.23
CA THR A 251 26.81 9.05 -6.98
C THR A 251 26.81 9.35 -5.48
N LEU A 252 25.74 9.04 -4.76
CA LEU A 252 25.66 9.27 -3.32
C LEU A 252 26.70 8.44 -2.54
N THR A 253 26.94 7.19 -2.96
CA THR A 253 27.95 6.32 -2.33
C THR A 253 29.37 6.86 -2.55
N LEU A 254 29.68 7.36 -3.74
CA LEU A 254 30.98 7.99 -4.03
C LEU A 254 31.18 9.28 -3.24
N LEU A 255 30.14 10.13 -3.12
CA LEU A 255 30.18 11.35 -2.30
C LEU A 255 30.42 11.03 -0.82
N ALA A 256 29.73 10.02 -0.28
CA ALA A 256 29.93 9.56 1.08
C ALA A 256 31.35 9.02 1.31
N GLY A 257 31.89 8.28 0.36
CA GLY A 257 33.29 7.83 0.38
C GLY A 257 34.29 8.98 0.37
N ALA A 258 33.96 10.10 -0.26
CA ALA A 258 34.72 11.36 -0.24
C ALA A 258 34.44 12.21 1.02
N LYS A 259 33.75 11.67 2.03
CA LYS A 259 33.39 12.34 3.29
C LYS A 259 32.46 13.56 3.11
N VAL A 260 31.70 13.60 2.02
CA VAL A 260 30.66 14.61 1.80
C VAL A 260 29.39 14.15 2.50
N ASP A 261 28.73 15.07 3.22
CA ASP A 261 27.40 14.80 3.79
C ASP A 261 26.39 14.60 2.65
N ILE A 262 25.84 13.40 2.55
CA ILE A 262 24.86 13.02 1.53
C ILE A 262 23.43 13.32 1.95
N SER A 263 23.21 13.78 3.18
CA SER A 263 21.90 14.26 3.65
C SER A 263 21.53 15.61 3.03
N GLY A 264 20.26 15.98 3.05
CA GLY A 264 19.80 17.30 2.63
C GLY A 264 20.06 17.59 1.15
N PHE A 265 20.89 18.60 0.86
CA PHE A 265 21.07 19.14 -0.50
C PHE A 265 21.44 18.09 -1.56
N TRP A 266 22.43 17.23 -1.30
CA TRP A 266 22.88 16.24 -2.28
C TRP A 266 21.82 15.15 -2.52
N HIS A 267 21.10 14.77 -1.47
CA HIS A 267 19.98 13.84 -1.60
C HIS A 267 18.88 14.40 -2.53
N ASP A 268 18.47 15.65 -2.30
CA ASP A 268 17.40 16.29 -3.06
C ASP A 268 17.84 16.63 -4.48
N ALA A 269 19.06 17.19 -4.65
CA ALA A 269 19.61 17.55 -5.94
C ALA A 269 19.75 16.34 -6.89
N THR A 270 20.26 15.20 -6.38
CA THR A 270 20.34 13.97 -7.18
C THR A 270 18.96 13.42 -7.50
N GLY A 271 17.99 13.55 -6.59
CA GLY A 271 16.60 13.15 -6.82
C GLY A 271 15.93 13.95 -7.95
N PHE A 272 16.04 15.28 -7.91
CA PHE A 272 15.51 16.15 -8.97
C PHE A 272 16.25 15.99 -10.29
N ALA A 273 17.57 15.82 -10.29
CA ALA A 273 18.36 15.57 -11.48
C ALA A 273 17.92 14.29 -12.21
N VAL A 274 17.77 13.19 -11.46
CA VAL A 274 17.27 11.91 -11.98
C VAL A 274 15.89 12.06 -12.61
N LEU A 275 14.97 12.75 -11.93
CA LEU A 275 13.61 12.97 -12.44
C LEU A 275 13.64 13.81 -13.72
N GLY A 276 14.42 14.90 -13.74
CA GLY A 276 14.57 15.78 -14.90
C GLY A 276 15.17 15.05 -16.12
N VAL A 277 16.26 14.31 -15.93
CA VAL A 277 16.89 13.52 -16.99
C VAL A 277 15.93 12.45 -17.51
N THR A 278 15.21 11.77 -16.63
CA THR A 278 14.21 10.78 -17.03
C THR A 278 13.10 11.39 -17.90
N ALA A 279 12.58 12.55 -17.51
CA ALA A 279 11.55 13.25 -18.27
C ALA A 279 12.07 13.69 -19.65
N ILE A 280 13.31 14.20 -19.73
CA ILE A 280 13.95 14.61 -20.99
C ILE A 280 14.17 13.40 -21.90
N VAL A 281 14.67 12.28 -21.36
CA VAL A 281 14.93 11.06 -22.16
C VAL A 281 13.61 10.49 -22.69
N LEU A 282 12.60 10.31 -21.85
CA LEU A 282 11.30 9.76 -22.28
C LEU A 282 10.57 10.71 -23.23
N GLY A 283 10.56 12.01 -22.93
CA GLY A 283 9.95 13.03 -23.81
C GLY A 283 10.70 13.17 -25.14
N GLY A 284 12.02 13.20 -25.12
CA GLY A 284 12.85 13.22 -26.30
C GLY A 284 12.67 11.97 -27.17
N LEU A 285 12.63 10.79 -26.56
CA LEU A 285 12.34 9.54 -27.26
C LEU A 285 10.93 9.55 -27.87
N ALA A 286 9.93 10.06 -27.15
CA ALA A 286 8.57 10.19 -27.67
C ALA A 286 8.54 11.08 -28.93
N LEU A 287 9.24 12.22 -28.92
CA LEU A 287 9.35 13.13 -30.07
C LEU A 287 10.12 12.51 -31.23
N LEU A 288 11.19 11.76 -30.96
CA LEU A 288 11.98 11.08 -31.98
C LEU A 288 11.20 9.98 -32.71
N LEU A 289 10.35 9.24 -31.96
CA LEU A 289 9.55 8.15 -32.50
C LEU A 289 8.34 8.63 -33.32
N GLU A 290 7.95 9.90 -33.21
CA GLU A 290 6.79 10.49 -33.89
C GLU A 290 7.18 11.59 -34.90
N ARG A 291 8.32 11.47 -35.60
CA ARG A 291 8.90 12.49 -36.49
C ARG A 291 8.03 12.95 -37.67
N GLU A 292 6.95 12.25 -38.01
CA GLU A 292 6.04 12.69 -39.07
C GLU A 292 4.63 12.93 -38.53
N PRO A 293 4.11 14.16 -38.55
CA PRO A 293 2.70 14.41 -38.32
C PRO A 293 1.90 13.76 -39.44
N ALA A 294 1.11 12.73 -39.11
CA ALA A 294 0.17 12.18 -40.08
C ALA A 294 -0.78 13.31 -40.55
N PRO A 295 -1.04 13.43 -41.86
CA PRO A 295 -1.90 14.47 -42.40
C PRO A 295 -3.24 14.40 -41.67
N ALA A 296 -3.71 15.54 -41.19
CA ALA A 296 -5.00 15.67 -40.54
C ALA A 296 -6.08 15.29 -41.57
N ARG A 297 -6.52 14.03 -41.54
CA ARG A 297 -7.71 13.62 -42.26
C ARG A 297 -8.87 14.34 -41.58
N GLY A 298 -9.44 15.32 -42.32
CA GLY A 298 -10.62 16.03 -41.90
C GLY A 298 -11.69 15.01 -41.48
N SER A 299 -12.08 15.02 -40.22
CA SER A 299 -13.17 14.21 -39.73
C SER A 299 -14.44 14.74 -40.41
N PRO A 300 -15.25 13.90 -41.07
CA PRO A 300 -16.59 14.32 -41.46
C PRO A 300 -17.29 14.79 -40.19
N ALA A 301 -17.79 16.02 -40.24
CA ALA A 301 -18.60 16.56 -39.16
C ALA A 301 -19.74 15.54 -38.87
N ALA A 302 -19.70 14.92 -37.70
CA ALA A 302 -20.74 14.01 -37.30
C ALA A 302 -22.04 14.81 -37.27
N GLN A 303 -22.96 14.49 -38.18
CA GLN A 303 -24.31 15.03 -38.20
C GLN A 303 -24.91 14.67 -36.84
N ALA A 304 -25.26 15.72 -36.09
CA ALA A 304 -25.86 15.60 -34.76
C ALA A 304 -27.24 14.96 -34.90
N THR A 305 -27.30 13.67 -34.76
CA THR A 305 -28.55 12.93 -34.58
C THR A 305 -29.10 13.27 -33.19
N GLU A 306 -30.40 13.53 -33.09
CA GLU A 306 -31.07 13.79 -31.83
C GLU A 306 -30.69 12.72 -30.79
N VAL A 307 -30.24 13.18 -29.62
CA VAL A 307 -29.89 12.31 -28.49
C VAL A 307 -31.16 11.64 -27.97
N ARG A 308 -31.52 10.53 -28.59
CA ARG A 308 -32.63 9.68 -28.13
C ARG A 308 -32.26 9.19 -26.73
N ARG A 309 -33.22 9.22 -25.79
CA ARG A 309 -33.05 8.72 -24.40
C ARG A 309 -32.44 7.32 -24.44
N SER A 310 -31.12 7.25 -24.25
CA SER A 310 -30.39 5.99 -24.36
C SER A 310 -30.55 5.20 -23.07
N GLY A 311 -31.15 4.00 -23.16
CA GLY A 311 -31.23 3.07 -22.03
C GLY A 311 -29.86 2.70 -21.43
N SER A 312 -28.76 3.06 -22.12
CA SER A 312 -27.40 2.88 -21.65
C SER A 312 -26.98 3.94 -20.63
N VAL A 313 -27.53 5.16 -20.69
CA VAL A 313 -27.28 6.20 -19.68
C VAL A 313 -28.00 5.87 -18.37
N ALA A 314 -29.22 5.29 -18.47
CA ALA A 314 -29.95 4.79 -17.30
C ALA A 314 -29.16 3.67 -16.59
N LEU A 315 -28.53 2.76 -17.35
CA LEU A 315 -27.67 1.71 -16.79
C LEU A 315 -26.47 2.29 -15.99
N LEU A 316 -25.82 3.33 -16.50
CA LEU A 316 -24.76 4.01 -15.74
C LEU A 316 -25.32 4.66 -14.47
N GLY A 317 -26.49 5.31 -14.57
CA GLY A 317 -27.13 5.94 -13.42
C GLY A 317 -27.46 4.91 -12.32
N THR A 318 -28.08 3.77 -12.68
CA THR A 318 -28.38 2.71 -11.71
C THR A 318 -27.12 2.09 -11.11
N GLY A 319 -26.08 1.86 -11.91
CA GLY A 319 -24.79 1.36 -11.42
C GLY A 319 -24.10 2.33 -10.45
N LEU A 320 -24.08 3.62 -10.77
CA LEU A 320 -23.54 4.66 -9.87
C LEU A 320 -24.32 4.75 -8.56
N THR A 321 -25.65 4.68 -8.63
CA THR A 321 -26.50 4.65 -7.43
C THR A 321 -26.20 3.42 -6.57
N ALA A 322 -26.03 2.24 -7.19
CA ALA A 322 -25.68 1.02 -6.47
C ALA A 322 -24.29 1.11 -5.81
N ILE A 323 -23.29 1.68 -6.50
CA ILE A 323 -21.96 1.94 -5.94
C ILE A 323 -22.05 2.92 -4.75
N ALA A 324 -22.78 4.01 -4.90
CA ALA A 324 -22.96 5.00 -3.83
C ALA A 324 -23.69 4.40 -2.61
N ALA A 325 -24.74 3.60 -2.84
CA ALA A 325 -25.45 2.90 -1.76
C ALA A 325 -24.55 1.89 -1.05
N THR A 326 -23.73 1.15 -1.79
CA THR A 326 -22.76 0.20 -1.23
C THR A 326 -21.71 0.93 -0.36
N LEU A 327 -21.16 2.02 -0.84
CA LEU A 327 -20.23 2.85 -0.06
C LEU A 327 -20.91 3.41 1.21
N ALA A 328 -22.12 3.95 1.07
CA ALA A 328 -22.88 4.48 2.21
C ALA A 328 -23.16 3.40 3.26
N PHE A 329 -23.53 2.18 2.83
CA PHE A 329 -23.72 1.03 3.71
C PHE A 329 -22.46 0.71 4.51
N PHE A 330 -21.30 0.58 3.84
CA PHE A 330 -20.05 0.25 4.53
C PHE A 330 -19.54 1.41 5.39
N ILE A 331 -19.64 2.66 4.94
CA ILE A 331 -19.28 3.84 5.75
C ILE A 331 -20.13 3.89 7.02
N TRP A 332 -21.43 3.60 6.91
CA TRP A 332 -22.31 3.54 8.08
C TRP A 332 -21.87 2.48 9.07
N ASN A 333 -21.55 1.27 8.60
CA ASN A 333 -21.14 0.13 9.42
C ASN A 333 -19.69 0.23 9.95
N THR A 334 -18.89 1.17 9.44
CA THR A 334 -17.53 1.42 9.94
C THR A 334 -17.45 2.56 10.97
N ARG A 335 -18.58 3.15 11.35
CA ARG A 335 -18.61 4.21 12.37
C ARG A 335 -18.13 3.64 13.72
N PRO A 336 -17.39 4.44 14.53
CA PRO A 336 -17.02 4.04 15.87
C PRO A 336 -18.24 3.64 16.69
N VAL A 337 -18.13 2.56 17.44
CA VAL A 337 -19.19 2.15 18.36
C VAL A 337 -19.15 3.08 19.57
N THR A 338 -20.22 3.86 19.77
CA THR A 338 -20.43 4.68 20.97
C THR A 338 -21.21 3.85 21.98
N GLY A 339 -20.51 3.14 22.87
CA GLY A 339 -21.10 2.35 23.94
C GLY A 339 -20.25 2.41 25.22
N PRO A 340 -20.75 1.93 26.35
CA PRO A 340 -19.94 1.81 27.56
C PRO A 340 -18.74 0.90 27.27
N GLN A 341 -17.55 1.49 27.33
CA GLN A 341 -16.30 0.75 27.14
C GLN A 341 -15.85 0.18 28.48
N ASN A 342 -15.46 -1.09 28.49
CA ASN A 342 -14.80 -1.69 29.66
C ASN A 342 -13.55 -0.88 30.02
N GLN A 343 -13.28 -0.72 31.31
CA GLN A 343 -12.01 -0.13 31.73
C GLN A 343 -10.86 -1.00 31.21
N PRO A 344 -9.86 -0.39 30.57
CA PRO A 344 -8.72 -1.17 30.08
C PRO A 344 -7.96 -1.76 31.26
N PRO A 345 -7.36 -2.95 31.10
CA PRO A 345 -6.49 -3.51 32.10
C PRO A 345 -5.24 -2.64 32.30
N ASP A 346 -4.74 -2.56 33.51
CA ASP A 346 -3.43 -1.97 33.77
C ASP A 346 -2.34 -2.96 33.32
N LEU A 347 -1.87 -2.78 32.08
CA LEU A 347 -0.84 -3.65 31.50
C LEU A 347 0.50 -3.54 32.24
N ALA A 348 0.79 -2.40 32.86
CA ALA A 348 2.02 -2.24 33.63
C ALA A 348 2.01 -3.08 34.91
N ALA A 349 0.85 -3.21 35.55
CA ALA A 349 0.65 -4.05 36.73
C ALA A 349 0.66 -5.56 36.39
N ILE A 350 0.31 -5.93 35.16
CA ILE A 350 0.37 -7.32 34.67
C ILE A 350 1.83 -7.79 34.50
N LEU A 351 2.75 -6.90 34.15
CA LEU A 351 4.16 -7.25 33.98
C LEU A 351 4.82 -7.53 35.35
N PRO A 352 5.40 -8.71 35.56
CA PRO A 352 6.03 -9.07 36.83
C PRO A 352 7.17 -8.13 37.23
N SER A 353 7.39 -7.95 38.52
CA SER A 353 8.59 -7.29 39.02
C SER A 353 9.82 -8.18 38.79
N PRO A 354 10.99 -7.60 38.51
CA PRO A 354 12.20 -8.40 38.35
C PRO A 354 12.54 -9.13 39.65
N PRO A 355 12.87 -10.44 39.61
CA PRO A 355 13.37 -11.16 40.75
C PRO A 355 14.69 -10.57 41.28
N PRO A 356 15.05 -10.83 42.53
CA PRO A 356 16.33 -10.40 43.09
C PRO A 356 17.51 -10.86 42.23
N GLY A 357 18.43 -9.94 41.93
CA GLY A 357 19.60 -10.22 41.13
C GLY A 357 19.37 -10.13 39.58
N TRP A 358 18.12 -9.95 39.13
CA TRP A 358 17.83 -9.73 37.70
C TRP A 358 17.85 -8.23 37.37
N MET A 359 18.29 -7.91 36.16
CA MET A 359 18.12 -6.58 35.60
C MET A 359 16.81 -6.51 34.82
N ALA A 360 16.14 -5.35 34.88
CA ALA A 360 14.96 -5.11 34.04
C ALA A 360 15.01 -3.72 33.44
N ARG A 361 14.49 -3.63 32.18
CA ARG A 361 14.34 -2.38 31.44
C ARG A 361 12.89 -2.25 30.99
N THR A 362 12.32 -1.06 31.16
CA THR A 362 10.99 -0.72 30.63
C THR A 362 11.18 0.34 29.53
N PRO A 363 11.10 -0.04 28.25
CA PRO A 363 11.26 0.91 27.16
C PRO A 363 10.05 1.83 27.04
N ASN A 364 10.26 3.04 26.51
CA ASN A 364 9.18 3.95 26.18
C ASN A 364 8.55 3.53 24.83
N LEU A 365 7.29 3.15 24.84
CA LEU A 365 6.56 2.66 23.68
C LEU A 365 5.70 3.74 23.00
N TYR A 366 5.72 4.99 23.49
CA TYR A 366 4.87 6.06 22.99
C TYR A 366 5.00 6.30 21.48
N ALA A 367 6.20 6.15 20.93
CA ALA A 367 6.45 6.28 19.50
C ALA A 367 5.64 5.30 18.63
N PHE A 368 5.22 4.16 19.20
CA PHE A 368 4.44 3.13 18.49
C PHE A 368 2.93 3.32 18.62
N SER A 369 2.45 4.19 19.52
CA SER A 369 1.03 4.37 19.81
C SER A 369 0.23 4.80 18.58
N GLY A 370 0.76 5.69 17.76
CA GLY A 370 0.12 6.13 16.52
C GLY A 370 -0.03 5.01 15.49
N THR A 371 1.02 4.22 15.30
CA THR A 371 1.03 3.07 14.36
C THR A 371 0.10 1.96 14.81
N LEU A 372 0.11 1.66 16.11
CA LEU A 372 -0.73 0.61 16.72
C LEU A 372 -2.14 1.09 17.04
N GLN A 373 -2.41 2.38 16.95
CA GLN A 373 -3.68 3.01 17.29
C GLN A 373 -4.16 2.67 18.71
N THR A 374 -3.23 2.52 19.64
CA THR A 374 -3.50 2.37 21.06
C THR A 374 -2.35 2.96 21.88
N ASP A 375 -2.69 3.55 22.99
CA ASP A 375 -1.78 4.04 24.03
C ASP A 375 -1.61 3.04 25.19
N ILE A 376 -2.39 1.94 25.18
CA ILE A 376 -2.40 0.91 26.21
C ILE A 376 -1.37 -0.16 25.83
N LEU A 377 -0.11 0.16 26.07
CA LEU A 377 1.06 -0.63 25.69
C LEU A 377 1.95 -0.81 26.91
N ALA A 378 2.49 -2.01 27.09
CA ALA A 378 3.49 -2.27 28.13
C ALA A 378 4.53 -3.28 27.64
N GLN A 379 5.79 -3.03 27.96
CA GLN A 379 6.90 -3.96 27.74
C GLN A 379 7.86 -3.92 28.90
N ARG A 380 8.41 -5.07 29.25
CA ARG A 380 9.53 -5.20 30.17
C ARG A 380 10.49 -6.25 29.67
N ASP A 381 11.76 -5.84 29.58
CA ASP A 381 12.87 -6.67 29.19
C ASP A 381 13.55 -7.15 30.46
N TYR A 382 13.65 -8.45 30.67
CA TYR A 382 14.27 -9.07 31.83
C TYR A 382 15.58 -9.72 31.40
N LEU A 383 16.63 -9.50 32.18
CA LEU A 383 17.93 -10.11 31.96
C LEU A 383 18.37 -10.86 33.21
N GLU A 384 18.39 -12.19 33.11
CA GLU A 384 18.86 -13.10 34.15
C GLU A 384 20.35 -13.37 33.97
N PRO A 385 21.21 -13.01 34.89
CA PRO A 385 22.62 -13.36 34.85
C PRO A 385 22.78 -14.87 35.11
N LEU A 386 23.42 -15.59 34.20
CA LEU A 386 23.73 -17.01 34.37
C LEU A 386 25.22 -17.19 34.63
N PRO A 387 25.62 -17.92 35.70
CA PRO A 387 27.02 -18.18 35.99
C PRO A 387 27.70 -18.93 34.84
N GLY A 388 28.78 -18.37 34.29
CA GLY A 388 29.57 -19.02 33.23
C GLY A 388 28.91 -19.14 31.85
N ALA A 389 27.72 -18.55 31.65
CA ALA A 389 27.00 -18.56 30.38
C ALA A 389 26.48 -17.17 30.00
N ALA A 390 26.11 -17.00 28.72
CA ALA A 390 25.43 -15.78 28.29
C ALA A 390 24.09 -15.63 29.03
N SER A 391 23.81 -14.41 29.49
CA SER A 391 22.58 -14.07 30.22
C SER A 391 21.33 -14.51 29.45
N ARG A 392 20.32 -14.96 30.18
CA ARG A 392 19.00 -15.29 29.62
C ARG A 392 18.18 -14.02 29.52
N GLU A 393 17.73 -13.72 28.34
CA GLU A 393 16.85 -12.59 28.07
C GLU A 393 15.42 -13.07 27.89
N ILE A 394 14.48 -12.41 28.58
CA ILE A 394 13.04 -12.64 28.44
C ILE A 394 12.38 -11.28 28.25
N VAL A 395 11.72 -11.07 27.14
CA VAL A 395 10.98 -9.85 26.86
C VAL A 395 9.49 -10.18 26.84
N ILE A 396 8.73 -9.47 27.66
CA ILE A 396 7.26 -9.58 27.71
C ILE A 396 6.67 -8.27 27.21
N TYR A 397 5.85 -8.36 26.17
CA TYR A 397 5.13 -7.24 25.58
C TYR A 397 3.65 -7.52 25.57
N ALA A 398 2.84 -6.53 25.91
CA ALA A 398 1.39 -6.57 25.84
C ALA A 398 0.84 -5.26 25.23
N ALA A 399 -0.20 -5.41 24.43
CA ALA A 399 -0.93 -4.30 23.84
C ALA A 399 -2.44 -4.60 23.92
N TYR A 400 -3.24 -3.59 24.25
CA TYR A 400 -4.68 -3.73 24.41
C TYR A 400 -5.42 -2.67 23.60
N TRP A 401 -6.51 -3.08 22.99
CA TRP A 401 -7.43 -2.21 22.25
C TRP A 401 -8.84 -2.38 22.82
N ARG A 402 -9.48 -1.26 23.12
CA ARG A 402 -10.89 -1.25 23.52
C ARG A 402 -11.76 -1.75 22.37
N ALA A 403 -12.95 -2.24 22.71
CA ALA A 403 -13.95 -2.63 21.72
C ALA A 403 -14.16 -1.52 20.67
N GLY A 404 -14.06 -1.87 19.39
CA GLY A 404 -14.19 -0.93 18.28
C GLY A 404 -13.02 0.04 18.04
N GLN A 405 -11.98 0.04 18.88
CA GLN A 405 -10.83 0.93 18.74
C GLN A 405 -9.94 0.57 17.55
N ALA A 406 -9.68 -0.72 17.34
CA ALA A 406 -8.87 -1.20 16.24
C ALA A 406 -9.52 -2.41 15.55
N PRO A 407 -9.40 -2.55 14.22
CA PRO A 407 -9.81 -3.77 13.56
C PRO A 407 -8.85 -4.92 13.86
N VAL A 408 -9.36 -6.13 13.82
CA VAL A 408 -8.59 -7.35 14.07
C VAL A 408 -7.34 -7.45 13.17
N SER A 409 -7.45 -7.00 11.94
CA SER A 409 -6.36 -7.06 10.96
C SER A 409 -5.25 -6.05 11.21
N LEU A 410 -5.53 -4.90 11.85
CA LEU A 410 -4.48 -3.98 12.28
C LEU A 410 -3.54 -4.68 13.24
N VAL A 411 -4.10 -5.34 14.26
CA VAL A 411 -3.32 -6.09 15.24
C VAL A 411 -2.58 -7.24 14.57
N ALA A 412 -3.25 -7.97 13.66
CA ALA A 412 -2.67 -9.06 12.88
C ALA A 412 -1.50 -8.61 11.98
N SER A 413 -1.55 -7.39 11.42
CA SER A 413 -0.49 -6.85 10.54
C SER A 413 0.73 -6.34 11.29
N HIS A 414 0.66 -6.22 12.62
CA HIS A 414 1.78 -5.77 13.47
C HIS A 414 2.41 -6.92 14.27
N THR A 415 2.31 -8.13 13.75
CA THR A 415 3.02 -9.31 14.29
C THR A 415 4.53 -9.21 14.09
N PRO A 416 5.34 -10.00 14.81
CA PRO A 416 6.78 -10.05 14.62
C PRO A 416 7.21 -10.30 13.18
N ASP A 417 6.42 -11.07 12.41
CA ASP A 417 6.68 -11.34 10.98
C ASP A 417 6.76 -10.05 10.14
N ALA A 418 5.99 -9.04 10.51
CA ALA A 418 5.94 -7.76 9.80
C ALA A 418 6.99 -6.76 10.29
N CYS A 419 7.24 -6.72 11.61
CA CYS A 419 8.03 -5.66 12.22
C CYS A 419 9.52 -5.99 12.34
N TRP A 420 9.86 -7.25 12.61
CA TRP A 420 11.23 -7.64 12.93
C TRP A 420 12.19 -7.65 11.72
N PRO A 421 11.78 -8.06 10.50
CA PRO A 421 12.66 -7.97 9.34
C PRO A 421 13.12 -6.54 9.04
N GLY A 422 12.23 -5.54 9.22
CA GLY A 422 12.56 -4.12 9.09
C GLY A 422 13.57 -3.61 10.12
N ALA A 423 13.72 -4.32 11.26
CA ALA A 423 14.69 -4.03 12.30
C ALA A 423 15.99 -4.86 12.19
N GLY A 424 16.24 -5.50 11.05
CA GLY A 424 17.46 -6.26 10.76
C GLY A 424 17.47 -7.72 11.25
N TRP A 425 16.30 -8.26 11.61
CA TRP A 425 16.14 -9.65 12.00
C TRP A 425 15.77 -10.52 10.79
N LEU A 426 16.42 -11.66 10.64
CA LEU A 426 16.13 -12.63 9.58
C LEU A 426 15.23 -13.74 10.14
N ALA A 427 14.08 -13.96 9.50
CA ALA A 427 13.19 -15.05 9.86
C ALA A 427 13.84 -16.40 9.52
N VAL A 428 13.82 -17.33 10.47
CA VAL A 428 14.29 -18.70 10.29
C VAL A 428 13.07 -19.60 10.06
N PRO A 429 13.01 -20.36 8.96
CA PRO A 429 11.94 -21.32 8.73
C PRO A 429 11.87 -22.36 9.85
N ILE A 430 10.69 -22.60 10.38
CA ILE A 430 10.40 -23.62 11.39
C ILE A 430 9.27 -24.54 10.92
N PRO A 431 9.26 -25.84 11.29
CA PRO A 431 8.26 -26.79 10.83
C PRO A 431 6.84 -26.46 11.30
N GLU A 432 6.71 -26.01 12.54
CA GLU A 432 5.42 -25.69 13.16
C GLU A 432 5.40 -24.22 13.59
N THR A 433 4.46 -23.49 13.06
CA THR A 433 4.27 -22.06 13.38
C THR A 433 3.22 -21.82 14.44
N THR A 434 2.40 -22.83 14.78
CA THR A 434 1.38 -22.78 15.83
C THR A 434 1.65 -23.90 16.80
N VAL A 435 1.89 -23.59 18.07
CA VAL A 435 2.29 -24.55 19.10
C VAL A 435 1.38 -24.48 20.32
N ARG A 436 1.22 -25.61 21.01
CA ARG A 436 0.58 -25.67 22.32
C ARG A 436 1.67 -25.74 23.38
N LEU A 437 1.84 -24.65 24.09
CA LEU A 437 2.85 -24.52 25.13
C LEU A 437 2.31 -25.05 26.46
N LYS A 438 3.19 -25.68 27.23
CA LYS A 438 2.89 -26.08 28.63
C LYS A 438 3.54 -25.07 29.56
N LEU A 439 2.86 -24.77 30.67
CA LEU A 439 3.36 -23.94 31.75
C LEU A 439 3.02 -24.68 33.07
N ALA A 440 4.00 -25.39 33.65
CA ALA A 440 3.79 -26.34 34.73
C ALA A 440 2.69 -27.37 34.35
N ASP A 441 1.58 -27.41 35.08
CA ASP A 441 0.48 -28.35 34.84
C ASP A 441 -0.63 -27.79 33.93
N ARG A 442 -0.46 -26.55 33.43
CA ARG A 442 -1.45 -25.89 32.58
C ARG A 442 -1.01 -25.91 31.14
N VAL A 443 -1.92 -26.26 30.21
CA VAL A 443 -1.73 -26.07 28.75
C VAL A 443 -2.27 -24.70 28.40
N LEU A 444 -1.42 -23.87 27.79
CA LEU A 444 -1.80 -22.55 27.32
C LEU A 444 -2.62 -22.64 26.02
N PRO A 445 -3.43 -21.63 25.69
CA PRO A 445 -4.03 -21.49 24.38
C PRO A 445 -2.97 -21.59 23.27
N PRO A 446 -3.36 -22.02 22.05
CA PRO A 446 -2.40 -22.11 20.94
C PRO A 446 -1.68 -20.78 20.74
N ALA A 447 -0.35 -20.83 20.71
CA ALA A 447 0.53 -19.69 20.44
C ALA A 447 1.05 -19.76 19.01
N GLU A 448 1.20 -18.60 18.37
CA GLU A 448 2.03 -18.50 17.17
C GLU A 448 3.50 -18.46 17.61
N GLN A 449 4.34 -19.27 16.93
CA GLN A 449 5.77 -19.35 17.20
C GLN A 449 6.55 -18.87 15.97
N ARG A 450 7.61 -18.12 16.23
CA ARG A 450 8.59 -17.72 15.22
C ARG A 450 10.00 -17.83 15.78
N VAL A 451 10.96 -17.98 14.89
CA VAL A 451 12.38 -17.87 15.24
C VAL A 451 13.01 -16.85 14.32
N PHE A 452 13.71 -15.91 14.88
CA PHE A 452 14.49 -14.92 14.14
C PHE A 452 15.96 -15.04 14.50
N ARG A 453 16.83 -14.55 13.63
CA ARG A 453 18.27 -14.53 13.84
C ARG A 453 18.81 -13.14 13.53
N SER A 454 19.63 -12.62 14.43
CA SER A 454 20.43 -11.43 14.21
C SER A 454 21.87 -11.75 14.62
N ALA A 455 22.85 -11.54 13.71
CA ALA A 455 24.28 -11.82 13.95
C ALA A 455 24.50 -13.19 14.61
N ASP A 456 24.00 -14.27 14.03
CA ASP A 456 24.12 -15.67 14.49
C ASP A 456 23.46 -16.02 15.84
N ARG A 457 22.76 -15.09 16.45
CA ARG A 457 22.02 -15.37 17.69
C ARG A 457 20.55 -15.63 17.39
N PRO A 458 20.03 -16.83 17.68
CA PRO A 458 18.60 -17.11 17.55
C PRO A 458 17.81 -16.37 18.61
N HIS A 459 16.62 -15.95 18.25
CA HIS A 459 15.65 -15.36 19.15
C HIS A 459 14.29 -15.99 18.89
N HIS A 460 13.75 -16.61 19.93
CA HIS A 460 12.48 -17.31 19.87
C HIS A 460 11.36 -16.37 20.27
N VAL A 461 10.25 -16.42 19.57
CA VAL A 461 9.12 -15.52 19.77
C VAL A 461 7.83 -16.33 19.81
N TRP A 462 7.04 -16.14 20.84
CA TRP A 462 5.69 -16.70 21.00
C TRP A 462 4.73 -15.56 21.19
N PHE A 463 3.59 -15.59 20.49
CA PHE A 463 2.61 -14.54 20.63
C PHE A 463 1.18 -15.07 20.52
N TRP A 464 0.28 -14.35 21.13
CA TRP A 464 -1.16 -14.59 21.16
C TRP A 464 -1.87 -13.31 20.76
N HIS A 465 -2.87 -13.44 19.93
CA HIS A 465 -3.83 -12.39 19.67
C HIS A 465 -5.19 -12.88 20.13
N LEU A 466 -5.82 -12.19 21.08
CA LEU A 466 -7.13 -12.50 21.61
C LEU A 466 -8.14 -11.46 21.13
N HIS A 467 -9.33 -11.90 20.77
CA HIS A 467 -10.49 -11.08 20.48
C HIS A 467 -11.64 -11.52 21.35
N GLY A 468 -12.09 -10.64 22.27
CA GLY A 468 -13.07 -11.01 23.29
C GLY A 468 -12.63 -12.20 24.15
N GLY A 469 -11.35 -12.25 24.53
CA GLY A 469 -10.78 -13.35 25.32
C GLY A 469 -10.57 -14.67 24.55
N GLN A 470 -10.88 -14.75 23.26
CA GLN A 470 -10.70 -15.95 22.45
C GLN A 470 -9.48 -15.82 21.52
N PRO A 471 -8.60 -16.83 21.45
CA PRO A 471 -7.42 -16.77 20.62
C PRO A 471 -7.77 -16.77 19.13
N LEU A 472 -7.10 -15.88 18.40
CA LEU A 472 -7.12 -15.82 16.94
C LEU A 472 -5.81 -16.39 16.41
N SER A 473 -5.90 -17.26 15.40
CA SER A 473 -4.73 -17.76 14.68
C SER A 473 -4.56 -17.00 13.37
N HIS A 474 -3.36 -16.52 13.13
CA HIS A 474 -2.99 -15.79 11.91
C HIS A 474 -1.97 -16.60 11.14
N ARG A 475 -2.41 -17.23 10.03
CA ARG A 475 -1.48 -18.01 9.18
C ARG A 475 -0.60 -17.13 8.31
N ASP A 476 -1.16 -16.05 7.75
CA ASP A 476 -0.43 -15.10 6.91
C ASP A 476 -1.11 -13.72 6.99
N PRO A 477 -0.48 -12.74 7.66
CA PRO A 477 -1.05 -11.39 7.80
C PRO A 477 -1.10 -10.60 6.48
N TYR A 478 -0.39 -11.04 5.44
CA TYR A 478 -0.37 -10.40 4.13
C TYR A 478 -1.27 -11.06 3.09
N SER A 479 -1.88 -12.19 3.42
CA SER A 479 -2.80 -12.87 2.52
C SER A 479 -4.13 -12.12 2.40
N ALA A 480 -4.42 -11.59 1.21
CA ALA A 480 -5.71 -10.92 0.92
C ALA A 480 -6.91 -11.84 1.18
N VAL A 481 -6.76 -13.14 0.96
CA VAL A 481 -7.83 -14.14 1.19
C VAL A 481 -8.09 -14.32 2.68
N GLU A 482 -7.05 -14.42 3.50
CA GLU A 482 -7.19 -14.50 4.96
C GLU A 482 -7.79 -13.21 5.52
N LEU A 483 -7.36 -12.06 5.06
CA LEU A 483 -7.93 -10.78 5.47
C LEU A 483 -9.41 -10.63 5.08
N LEU A 484 -9.84 -11.12 3.90
CA LEU A 484 -11.25 -11.17 3.53
C LEU A 484 -12.05 -12.14 4.40
N ARG A 485 -11.45 -13.28 4.79
CA ARG A 485 -12.07 -14.23 5.72
C ARG A 485 -12.26 -13.61 7.10
N TYR A 486 -11.27 -12.85 7.60
CA TYR A 486 -11.41 -12.08 8.86
C TYR A 486 -12.45 -10.97 8.73
N ALA A 487 -12.49 -10.26 7.60
CA ALA A 487 -13.51 -9.25 7.33
C ALA A 487 -14.92 -9.84 7.44
N TRP A 488 -15.14 -10.99 6.83
CA TRP A 488 -16.43 -11.67 6.89
C TRP A 488 -16.78 -12.16 8.30
N ARG A 489 -15.81 -12.69 9.03
CA ARG A 489 -16.05 -13.31 10.34
C ARG A 489 -16.13 -12.30 11.49
N TYR A 490 -15.30 -11.24 11.44
CA TYR A 490 -15.10 -10.31 12.56
C TYR A 490 -15.40 -8.86 12.20
N GLY A 491 -15.45 -8.49 10.95
CA GLY A 491 -15.52 -7.10 10.51
C GLY A 491 -16.74 -6.32 10.98
N PHE A 492 -17.87 -7.00 11.15
CA PHE A 492 -19.10 -6.40 11.69
C PHE A 492 -19.25 -6.57 13.20
N ARG A 493 -18.34 -7.31 13.86
CA ARG A 493 -18.32 -7.51 15.30
C ARG A 493 -17.30 -6.56 15.92
N ARG A 494 -17.78 -5.40 16.38
CA ARG A 494 -16.94 -4.35 16.98
C ARG A 494 -17.15 -4.24 18.49
N ASP A 495 -17.83 -5.18 19.08
CA ASP A 495 -18.24 -5.25 20.48
C ASP A 495 -17.19 -5.88 21.40
N ALA A 496 -16.14 -6.47 20.83
CA ALA A 496 -15.11 -7.15 21.59
C ALA A 496 -13.79 -6.36 21.61
N ASP A 497 -13.13 -6.38 22.75
CA ASP A 497 -11.78 -5.90 22.97
C ASP A 497 -10.73 -6.85 22.37
N GLN A 498 -9.51 -6.36 22.23
CA GLN A 498 -8.41 -7.15 21.73
C GLN A 498 -7.20 -7.03 22.65
N LEU A 499 -6.53 -8.16 22.85
CA LEU A 499 -5.28 -8.24 23.59
C LEU A 499 -4.25 -8.96 22.72
N PHE A 500 -3.10 -8.33 22.54
CA PHE A 500 -1.93 -8.96 21.94
C PHE A 500 -0.84 -9.13 22.98
N VAL A 501 -0.33 -10.35 23.11
CA VAL A 501 0.75 -10.68 24.02
C VAL A 501 1.87 -11.33 23.24
N ARG A 502 3.11 -10.90 23.52
CA ARG A 502 4.31 -11.49 22.96
C ARG A 502 5.31 -11.77 24.07
N ILE A 503 5.84 -12.99 24.06
CA ILE A 503 7.02 -13.37 24.84
C ILE A 503 8.13 -13.67 23.84
N SER A 504 9.31 -13.13 24.05
CA SER A 504 10.47 -13.45 23.25
C SER A 504 11.70 -13.68 24.11
N SER A 505 12.59 -14.57 23.66
CA SER A 505 13.79 -14.94 24.42
C SER A 505 14.92 -15.40 23.50
N ASN A 506 16.15 -15.22 23.93
CA ASN A 506 17.33 -15.83 23.34
C ASN A 506 17.47 -17.33 23.68
N ARG A 507 16.49 -17.90 24.38
CA ARG A 507 16.43 -19.31 24.76
C ARG A 507 15.12 -19.95 24.30
N PRO A 508 15.09 -21.26 24.02
CA PRO A 508 13.87 -21.98 23.68
C PRO A 508 12.89 -22.02 24.86
N TRP A 509 11.60 -22.30 24.58
CA TRP A 509 10.54 -22.33 25.58
C TRP A 509 10.85 -23.21 26.79
N ALA A 510 11.36 -24.41 26.58
CA ALA A 510 11.67 -25.37 27.64
C ALA A 510 12.66 -24.82 28.69
N GLU A 511 13.49 -23.83 28.33
CA GLU A 511 14.42 -23.20 29.27
C GLU A 511 13.77 -22.02 30.05
N ILE A 512 12.67 -21.44 29.53
CA ILE A 512 12.03 -20.27 30.13
C ILE A 512 10.66 -20.58 30.78
N GLU A 513 10.02 -21.70 30.48
CA GLU A 513 8.67 -22.06 30.99
C GLU A 513 8.61 -22.10 32.51
N ASN A 514 9.72 -22.47 33.17
CA ASN A 514 9.84 -22.52 34.61
C ASN A 514 10.34 -21.21 35.25
N SER A 515 10.60 -20.19 34.46
CA SER A 515 11.01 -18.88 34.97
C SER A 515 9.90 -18.24 35.82
N VAL A 516 10.28 -17.69 36.96
CA VAL A 516 9.34 -17.01 37.89
C VAL A 516 8.57 -15.92 37.15
N VAL A 517 9.26 -15.15 36.28
CA VAL A 517 8.67 -14.05 35.52
C VAL A 517 7.60 -14.56 34.54
N VAL A 518 7.86 -15.67 33.81
CA VAL A 518 6.89 -16.24 32.89
C VAL A 518 5.67 -16.80 33.62
N ARG A 519 5.88 -17.50 34.70
CA ARG A 519 4.78 -18.07 35.51
C ARG A 519 3.89 -16.98 36.09
N GLU A 520 4.50 -15.98 36.72
CA GLU A 520 3.77 -14.87 37.36
C GLU A 520 3.00 -14.05 36.30
N PHE A 521 3.58 -13.83 35.13
CA PHE A 521 2.89 -13.17 34.03
C PHE A 521 1.62 -13.91 33.61
N PHE A 522 1.70 -15.22 33.37
CA PHE A 522 0.51 -16.01 33.00
C PHE A 522 -0.52 -16.13 34.08
N GLN A 523 -0.13 -16.06 35.34
CA GLN A 523 -1.09 -15.98 36.47
C GLN A 523 -1.88 -14.67 36.43
N ARG A 524 -1.19 -13.54 36.17
CA ARG A 524 -1.80 -12.21 36.14
C ARG A 524 -2.65 -11.97 34.87
N VAL A 525 -2.28 -12.53 33.73
CA VAL A 525 -3.02 -12.37 32.49
C VAL A 525 -4.15 -13.40 32.31
N ALA A 526 -4.26 -14.39 33.17
CA ALA A 526 -5.28 -15.44 33.09
C ALA A 526 -6.72 -14.90 33.03
N ALA A 527 -7.01 -13.82 33.74
CA ALA A 527 -8.33 -13.16 33.75
C ALA A 527 -8.67 -12.52 32.36
N LEU A 528 -7.67 -12.31 31.48
CA LEU A 528 -7.84 -11.76 30.17
C LEU A 528 -7.91 -12.82 29.05
N GLY A 529 -7.87 -14.12 29.41
CA GLY A 529 -8.05 -15.24 28.49
C GLY A 529 -6.78 -16.01 28.10
N LEU A 530 -5.63 -15.73 28.76
CA LEU A 530 -4.36 -16.48 28.60
C LEU A 530 -3.99 -17.33 29.79
#